data_678a9e8cd76e9559a5dac51010589dd7
#
_entry.id   678a9e8cd76e9559a5dac51010589dd7
#
_cell.length_a   1.000
_cell.length_b   1.000
_cell.length_c   1.000
_cell.angle_alpha   90.00
_cell.angle_beta   90.00
_cell.angle_gamma   90.00
#
_symmetry.space_group_name_H-M   'P 1'
#
loop_
_entity.id
_entity.type
_entity.pdbx_description
1 polymer ?
#
loop_
_entity_poly.entity_id
_entity_poly.type
_entity_poly.pdbx_seq_one_letter_code
_entity_poly.pdbx_strand_id
1 'polypeptide(L)'
;ITAEGWLKTGDLGLVLDGETYITGRAKEILFVNGQNYYPHDLEAIAQRAPDMELGKVVVAGIRPPGAETDQLTVFVLHRGDLAQFPALATEITRLINEQAGLEVAEVVPVNRIPKTTSGKIQRHLLEQQYLDGEFAETLSGLAGLRGVQSVAAASTSGPAAIEAQLLGLCNAVLAPKQVGTADNLFEIGASSLKLIEIHEQVDRLYPGQIDLTEIFDHPTVGDLAKHLSAKLAQPA
;
A
#
# COMPACT_ATOMS: atom_id res chain seq x y z
N ILE A 1 15.74 2.04 -37.26
CA ILE A 1 17.20 2.15 -37.38
C ILE A 1 17.50 3.65 -37.55
N THR A 2 18.49 4.16 -36.81
CA THR A 2 18.94 5.56 -36.95
C THR A 2 19.68 5.74 -38.29
N ALA A 3 19.94 7.01 -38.67
CA ALA A 3 20.71 7.29 -39.86
C ALA A 3 22.12 6.70 -39.83
N GLU A 4 22.68 6.49 -38.64
CA GLU A 4 24.00 5.91 -38.38
C GLU A 4 23.97 4.38 -38.33
N GLY A 5 22.83 3.73 -38.59
CA GLY A 5 22.69 2.27 -38.61
C GLY A 5 22.40 1.58 -37.26
N TRP A 6 22.09 2.35 -36.21
CA TRP A 6 21.76 1.81 -34.89
C TRP A 6 20.28 1.43 -34.77
N LEU A 7 19.99 0.32 -34.10
CA LEU A 7 18.64 -0.08 -33.72
C LEU A 7 18.32 0.44 -32.31
N LYS A 8 17.33 1.32 -32.22
CA LYS A 8 16.79 1.73 -30.90
C LYS A 8 15.89 0.62 -30.38
N THR A 9 16.39 -0.18 -29.44
CA THR A 9 15.64 -1.31 -28.84
C THR A 9 14.63 -0.83 -27.79
N GLY A 10 14.89 0.32 -27.15
CA GLY A 10 14.16 0.83 -25.99
C GLY A 10 14.60 0.19 -24.69
N ASP A 11 15.61 -0.68 -24.74
CA ASP A 11 16.21 -1.25 -23.54
C ASP A 11 17.23 -0.26 -22.95
N LEU A 12 17.35 -0.27 -21.63
CA LEU A 12 18.35 0.47 -20.86
C LEU A 12 19.42 -0.51 -20.35
N GLY A 13 20.63 -0.02 -20.24
CA GLY A 13 21.73 -0.81 -19.75
C GLY A 13 22.94 0.03 -19.44
N LEU A 14 23.94 -0.61 -18.88
CA LEU A 14 25.25 -0.04 -18.61
C LEU A 14 26.35 -0.98 -19.15
N VAL A 15 27.50 -0.39 -19.41
CA VAL A 15 28.71 -1.16 -19.74
C VAL A 15 29.65 -1.05 -18.56
N LEU A 16 30.06 -2.19 -18.02
CA LEU A 16 31.02 -2.30 -16.93
C LEU A 16 32.05 -3.35 -17.29
N ASP A 17 33.33 -3.02 -17.21
CA ASP A 17 34.46 -3.89 -17.54
C ASP A 17 34.37 -4.53 -18.93
N GLY A 18 33.79 -3.82 -19.90
CA GLY A 18 33.62 -4.30 -21.29
C GLY A 18 32.37 -5.18 -21.50
N GLU A 19 31.64 -5.50 -20.47
CA GLU A 19 30.39 -6.28 -20.51
C GLU A 19 29.17 -5.38 -20.51
N THR A 20 28.12 -5.77 -21.23
CA THR A 20 26.87 -5.02 -21.32
C THR A 20 25.82 -5.66 -20.40
N TYR A 21 25.30 -4.87 -19.47
CA TYR A 21 24.24 -5.27 -18.54
C TYR A 21 22.94 -4.55 -18.92
N ILE A 22 21.89 -5.30 -19.23
CA ILE A 22 20.57 -4.75 -19.49
C ILE A 22 19.85 -4.60 -18.14
N THR A 23 19.45 -3.35 -17.80
CA THR A 23 18.83 -3.02 -16.52
C THR A 23 17.32 -2.92 -16.60
N GLY A 24 16.76 -2.76 -17.80
CA GLY A 24 15.30 -2.67 -17.98
C GLY A 24 14.90 -2.04 -19.31
N ARG A 25 13.65 -1.57 -19.39
CA ARG A 25 13.10 -0.87 -20.54
C ARG A 25 12.73 0.55 -20.21
N ALA A 26 13.11 1.50 -21.07
CA ALA A 26 12.85 2.92 -20.87
C ALA A 26 11.36 3.25 -20.70
N LYS A 27 10.47 2.51 -21.39
CA LYS A 27 9.02 2.68 -21.32
C LYS A 27 8.35 2.04 -20.11
N GLU A 28 9.07 1.19 -19.37
CA GLU A 28 8.54 0.48 -18.22
C GLU A 28 9.02 1.09 -16.89
N ILE A 29 9.85 2.14 -16.94
CA ILE A 29 10.29 2.84 -15.73
C ILE A 29 9.10 3.55 -15.09
N LEU A 30 8.93 3.33 -13.79
CA LEU A 30 7.97 4.03 -12.96
C LEU A 30 8.61 5.31 -12.44
N PHE A 31 7.94 6.43 -12.61
CA PHE A 31 8.37 7.71 -12.07
C PHE A 31 7.52 8.09 -10.87
N VAL A 32 8.03 7.79 -9.68
CA VAL A 32 7.32 8.01 -8.41
C VAL A 32 8.17 8.91 -7.51
N ASN A 33 7.58 9.96 -6.97
CA ASN A 33 8.23 10.90 -6.04
C ASN A 33 9.57 11.45 -6.55
N GLY A 34 9.67 11.71 -7.87
CA GLY A 34 10.89 12.27 -8.46
C GLY A 34 12.02 11.26 -8.70
N GLN A 35 11.78 9.98 -8.48
CA GLN A 35 12.75 8.90 -8.67
C GLN A 35 12.26 7.85 -9.68
N ASN A 36 13.21 7.17 -10.31
CA ASN A 36 12.96 6.10 -11.27
C ASN A 36 13.04 4.74 -10.57
N TYR A 37 12.01 3.92 -10.76
CA TYR A 37 11.95 2.56 -10.26
C TYR A 37 11.70 1.57 -11.39
N TYR A 38 12.31 0.41 -11.30
CA TYR A 38 12.04 -0.68 -12.24
C TYR A 38 10.95 -1.58 -11.68
N PRO A 39 9.89 -1.87 -12.45
CA PRO A 39 8.79 -2.73 -11.99
C PRO A 39 9.25 -4.08 -11.46
N HIS A 40 10.25 -4.69 -12.11
CA HIS A 40 10.74 -6.01 -11.72
C HIS A 40 11.43 -6.04 -10.34
N ASP A 41 12.04 -4.93 -9.91
CA ASP A 41 12.63 -4.83 -8.56
C ASP A 41 11.52 -4.81 -7.51
N LEU A 42 10.45 -4.06 -7.76
CA LEU A 42 9.28 -4.00 -6.88
C LEU A 42 8.49 -5.31 -6.89
N GLU A 43 8.40 -5.98 -8.05
CA GLU A 43 7.82 -7.32 -8.17
C GLU A 43 8.62 -8.34 -7.36
N ALA A 44 9.96 -8.26 -7.38
CA ALA A 44 10.82 -9.13 -6.58
C ALA A 44 10.64 -8.91 -5.06
N ILE A 45 10.36 -7.68 -4.63
CA ILE A 45 10.00 -7.37 -3.25
C ILE A 45 8.63 -7.99 -2.90
N ALA A 46 7.62 -7.74 -3.72
CA ALA A 46 6.26 -8.23 -3.51
C ALA A 46 6.17 -9.76 -3.49
N GLN A 47 7.03 -10.45 -4.24
CA GLN A 47 7.11 -11.91 -4.28
C GLN A 47 7.61 -12.54 -2.98
N ARG A 48 8.11 -11.76 -2.02
CA ARG A 48 8.48 -12.25 -0.68
C ARG A 48 7.26 -12.43 0.24
N ALA A 49 6.08 -11.97 -0.18
CA ALA A 49 4.84 -12.23 0.54
C ALA A 49 4.54 -13.74 0.57
N PRO A 50 3.92 -14.25 1.65
CA PRO A 50 3.56 -15.66 1.78
C PRO A 50 2.74 -16.16 0.59
N ASP A 51 3.00 -17.40 0.18
CA ASP A 51 2.31 -18.11 -0.91
C ASP A 51 2.38 -17.42 -2.30
N MET A 52 3.32 -16.49 -2.48
CA MET A 52 3.53 -15.78 -3.72
C MET A 52 4.54 -16.51 -4.62
N GLU A 53 4.10 -16.89 -5.82
CA GLU A 53 4.95 -17.52 -6.81
C GLU A 53 5.47 -16.52 -7.84
N LEU A 54 6.58 -16.89 -8.48
CA LEU A 54 7.19 -16.09 -9.55
C LEU A 54 6.18 -15.85 -10.70
N GLY A 55 6.08 -14.60 -11.13
CA GLY A 55 5.21 -14.20 -12.24
C GLY A 55 3.72 -14.11 -11.91
N LYS A 56 3.35 -14.16 -10.63
CA LYS A 56 1.99 -13.89 -10.16
C LYS A 56 1.76 -12.43 -9.75
N VAL A 57 2.80 -11.61 -9.72
CA VAL A 57 2.73 -10.18 -9.39
C VAL A 57 3.19 -9.36 -10.58
N VAL A 58 2.48 -8.29 -10.85
CA VAL A 58 2.83 -7.27 -11.85
C VAL A 58 2.69 -5.90 -11.22
N VAL A 59 3.76 -5.12 -11.24
CA VAL A 59 3.77 -3.74 -10.77
C VAL A 59 3.66 -2.80 -11.97
N ALA A 60 2.80 -1.80 -11.88
CA ALA A 60 2.62 -0.78 -12.89
C ALA A 60 2.40 0.60 -12.28
N GLY A 61 2.79 1.62 -13.02
CA GLY A 61 2.47 3.02 -12.72
C GLY A 61 1.19 3.41 -13.44
N ILE A 62 0.14 3.63 -12.69
CA ILE A 62 -1.12 4.13 -13.25
C ILE A 62 -1.15 5.63 -13.11
N ARG A 63 -1.41 6.33 -14.22
CA ARG A 63 -1.63 7.78 -14.20
C ARG A 63 -3.10 8.09 -14.45
N PRO A 64 -3.90 8.34 -13.40
CA PRO A 64 -5.27 8.79 -13.57
C PRO A 64 -5.32 10.12 -14.35
N PRO A 65 -6.40 10.42 -15.07
CA PRO A 65 -6.58 11.70 -15.72
C PRO A 65 -6.43 12.86 -14.74
N GLY A 66 -5.52 13.80 -15.05
CA GLY A 66 -5.24 14.97 -14.21
C GLY A 66 -4.18 14.77 -13.12
N ALA A 67 -3.63 13.57 -12.94
CA ALA A 67 -2.53 13.33 -12.02
C ALA A 67 -1.18 13.73 -12.67
N GLU A 68 -0.29 14.32 -11.86
CA GLU A 68 1.06 14.72 -12.32
C GLU A 68 2.08 13.57 -12.19
N THR A 69 1.83 12.61 -11.31
CA THR A 69 2.72 11.49 -11.01
C THR A 69 2.01 10.15 -11.20
N ASP A 70 2.79 9.11 -11.43
CA ASP A 70 2.28 7.75 -11.49
C ASP A 70 1.91 7.26 -10.08
N GLN A 71 0.77 6.59 -9.97
CA GLN A 71 0.35 5.88 -8.77
C GLN A 71 0.80 4.43 -8.86
N LEU A 72 1.54 3.97 -7.86
CA LEU A 72 2.06 2.61 -7.82
C LEU A 72 0.92 1.64 -7.57
N THR A 73 0.59 0.82 -8.57
CA THR A 73 -0.45 -0.19 -8.50
C THR A 73 0.15 -1.58 -8.67
N VAL A 74 -0.26 -2.51 -7.82
CA VAL A 74 0.22 -3.90 -7.82
C VAL A 74 -0.92 -4.84 -8.23
N PHE A 75 -0.77 -5.52 -9.34
CA PHE A 75 -1.71 -6.55 -9.81
C PHE A 75 -1.24 -7.92 -9.34
N VAL A 76 -2.11 -8.65 -8.68
CA VAL A 76 -1.79 -9.97 -8.12
C VAL A 76 -2.71 -11.02 -8.73
N LEU A 77 -2.13 -12.05 -9.35
CA LEU A 77 -2.91 -13.20 -9.81
C LEU A 77 -3.46 -13.96 -8.61
N HIS A 78 -4.74 -13.76 -8.33
CA HIS A 78 -5.44 -14.37 -7.22
C HIS A 78 -6.69 -15.11 -7.75
N ARG A 79 -6.76 -16.43 -7.51
CA ARG A 79 -7.88 -17.29 -7.92
C ARG A 79 -8.58 -17.93 -6.73
N GLY A 80 -8.17 -17.53 -5.52
CA GLY A 80 -8.74 -17.97 -4.27
C GLY A 80 -9.96 -17.16 -3.84
N ASP A 81 -10.37 -17.37 -2.60
CA ASP A 81 -11.42 -16.59 -1.97
C ASP A 81 -10.97 -15.14 -1.77
N LEU A 82 -11.74 -14.20 -2.29
CA LEU A 82 -11.46 -12.76 -2.14
C LEU A 82 -11.44 -12.30 -0.68
N ALA A 83 -12.09 -13.05 0.24
CA ALA A 83 -12.04 -12.76 1.66
C ALA A 83 -10.62 -12.87 2.26
N GLN A 84 -9.75 -13.67 1.64
CA GLN A 84 -8.34 -13.84 2.08
C GLN A 84 -7.38 -12.81 1.45
N PHE A 85 -7.82 -12.15 0.38
CA PHE A 85 -6.98 -11.21 -0.38
C PHE A 85 -6.53 -9.98 0.41
N PRO A 86 -7.34 -9.35 1.30
CA PRO A 86 -6.93 -8.17 2.05
C PRO A 86 -5.66 -8.37 2.89
N ALA A 87 -5.48 -9.55 3.50
CA ALA A 87 -4.28 -9.86 4.27
C ALA A 87 -3.02 -9.90 3.38
N LEU A 88 -3.13 -10.54 2.21
CA LEU A 88 -2.06 -10.58 1.21
C LEU A 88 -1.72 -9.18 0.68
N ALA A 89 -2.75 -8.38 0.37
CA ALA A 89 -2.58 -7.00 -0.10
C ALA A 89 -1.85 -6.13 0.93
N THR A 90 -2.21 -6.26 2.21
CA THR A 90 -1.55 -5.55 3.32
C THR A 90 -0.08 -5.95 3.41
N GLU A 91 0.24 -7.23 3.32
CA GLU A 91 1.62 -7.71 3.39
C GLU A 91 2.47 -7.23 2.21
N ILE A 92 1.95 -7.25 0.99
CA ILE A 92 2.63 -6.71 -0.19
C ILE A 92 2.90 -5.21 -0.04
N THR A 93 1.90 -4.45 0.41
CA THR A 93 2.03 -3.01 0.66
C THR A 93 3.11 -2.73 1.70
N ARG A 94 3.11 -3.48 2.81
CA ARG A 94 4.12 -3.37 3.87
C ARG A 94 5.53 -3.64 3.33
N LEU A 95 5.72 -4.73 2.59
CA LEU A 95 7.03 -5.11 2.04
C LEU A 95 7.58 -4.04 1.08
N ILE A 96 6.75 -3.51 0.18
CA ILE A 96 7.18 -2.47 -0.76
C ILE A 96 7.51 -1.17 0.00
N ASN A 97 6.69 -0.78 0.97
CA ASN A 97 6.94 0.41 1.76
C ASN A 97 8.24 0.29 2.57
N GLU A 98 8.45 -0.83 3.29
CA GLU A 98 9.65 -1.03 4.11
C GLU A 98 10.95 -1.12 3.29
N GLN A 99 10.92 -1.73 2.10
CA GLN A 99 12.13 -2.00 1.35
C GLN A 99 12.43 -0.98 0.25
N ALA A 100 11.40 -0.35 -0.31
CA ALA A 100 11.56 0.64 -1.37
C ALA A 100 11.16 2.06 -0.93
N GLY A 101 10.54 2.23 0.25
CA GLY A 101 10.05 3.53 0.73
C GLY A 101 8.91 4.08 -0.12
N LEU A 102 8.18 3.22 -0.85
CA LEU A 102 7.12 3.62 -1.75
C LEU A 102 5.74 3.31 -1.16
N GLU A 103 4.83 4.23 -1.38
CA GLU A 103 3.42 4.04 -1.09
C GLU A 103 2.75 3.29 -2.25
N VAL A 104 2.05 2.20 -1.96
CA VAL A 104 1.24 1.45 -2.91
C VAL A 104 -0.17 2.03 -2.89
N ALA A 105 -0.60 2.61 -4.00
CA ALA A 105 -1.93 3.20 -4.12
C ALA A 105 -3.03 2.13 -4.09
N GLU A 106 -2.82 1.01 -4.77
CA GLU A 106 -3.80 -0.08 -4.82
C GLU A 106 -3.14 -1.43 -5.07
N VAL A 107 -3.67 -2.48 -4.44
CA VAL A 107 -3.34 -3.88 -4.76
C VAL A 107 -4.60 -4.53 -5.34
N VAL A 108 -4.51 -4.95 -6.59
CA VAL A 108 -5.64 -5.41 -7.41
C VAL A 108 -5.56 -6.91 -7.64
N PRO A 109 -6.53 -7.72 -7.18
CA PRO A 109 -6.57 -9.13 -7.55
C PRO A 109 -7.04 -9.26 -9.00
N VAL A 110 -6.29 -10.04 -9.78
CA VAL A 110 -6.62 -10.33 -11.17
C VAL A 110 -6.73 -11.84 -11.40
N ASN A 111 -7.65 -12.23 -12.25
CA ASN A 111 -7.82 -13.65 -12.62
C ASN A 111 -6.82 -14.11 -13.68
N ARG A 112 -6.19 -13.15 -14.37
CA ARG A 112 -5.25 -13.40 -15.46
C ARG A 112 -4.23 -12.27 -15.57
N ILE A 113 -2.97 -12.64 -15.78
CA ILE A 113 -1.92 -11.70 -16.20
C ILE A 113 -1.74 -11.84 -17.72
N PRO A 114 -1.98 -10.77 -18.50
CA PRO A 114 -1.80 -10.78 -19.94
C PRO A 114 -0.33 -11.03 -20.30
N LYS A 115 -0.10 -11.94 -21.25
CA LYS A 115 1.24 -12.27 -21.76
C LYS A 115 1.22 -12.33 -23.27
N THR A 116 2.34 -11.98 -23.89
CA THR A 116 2.56 -12.22 -25.32
C THR A 116 2.66 -13.73 -25.61
N THR A 117 2.65 -14.11 -26.89
CA THR A 117 2.91 -15.49 -27.32
C THR A 117 4.26 -16.03 -26.85
N SER A 118 5.25 -15.14 -26.65
CA SER A 118 6.58 -15.48 -26.12
C SER A 118 6.64 -15.48 -24.58
N GLY A 119 5.50 -15.27 -23.87
CA GLY A 119 5.41 -15.32 -22.42
C GLY A 119 5.76 -14.00 -21.70
N LYS A 120 6.06 -12.91 -22.42
CA LYS A 120 6.37 -11.61 -21.82
C LYS A 120 5.09 -10.95 -21.28
N ILE A 121 5.15 -10.39 -20.07
CA ILE A 121 4.04 -9.67 -19.42
C ILE A 121 3.71 -8.40 -20.23
N GLN A 122 2.43 -8.18 -20.46
CA GLN A 122 1.89 -7.01 -21.14
C GLN A 122 1.27 -6.06 -20.10
N ARG A 123 2.14 -5.32 -19.35
CA ARG A 123 1.73 -4.39 -18.28
C ARG A 123 0.70 -3.37 -18.77
N HIS A 124 0.95 -2.80 -19.95
CA HIS A 124 0.07 -1.79 -20.53
C HIS A 124 -1.39 -2.23 -20.70
N LEU A 125 -1.65 -3.54 -20.83
CA LEU A 125 -3.03 -4.04 -20.88
C LEU A 125 -3.69 -4.01 -19.51
N LEU A 126 -2.95 -4.31 -18.43
CA LEU A 126 -3.46 -4.18 -17.07
C LEU A 126 -3.72 -2.71 -16.69
N GLU A 127 -2.82 -1.81 -17.10
CA GLU A 127 -2.98 -0.36 -16.93
C GLU A 127 -4.25 0.12 -17.62
N GLN A 128 -4.45 -0.29 -18.88
CA GLN A 128 -5.65 0.07 -19.65
C GLN A 128 -6.92 -0.46 -19.01
N GLN A 129 -6.95 -1.75 -18.65
CA GLN A 129 -8.09 -2.39 -17.98
C GLN A 129 -8.44 -1.68 -16.66
N TYR A 130 -7.42 -1.25 -15.90
CA TYR A 130 -7.63 -0.51 -14.66
C TYR A 130 -8.27 0.86 -14.94
N LEU A 131 -7.74 1.61 -15.91
CA LEU A 131 -8.27 2.93 -16.31
C LEU A 131 -9.67 2.83 -16.92
N ASP A 132 -9.97 1.74 -17.62
CA ASP A 132 -11.30 1.46 -18.18
C ASP A 132 -12.31 0.99 -17.11
N GLY A 133 -11.85 0.80 -15.86
CA GLY A 133 -12.70 0.43 -14.72
C GLY A 133 -13.06 -1.05 -14.66
N GLU A 134 -12.40 -1.94 -15.40
CA GLU A 134 -12.71 -3.38 -15.41
C GLU A 134 -12.58 -4.03 -14.02
N PHE A 135 -11.79 -3.44 -13.12
CA PHE A 135 -11.60 -3.95 -11.75
C PHE A 135 -12.49 -3.26 -10.70
N ALA A 136 -13.33 -2.30 -11.10
CA ALA A 136 -14.12 -1.49 -10.16
C ALA A 136 -15.06 -2.33 -9.28
N GLU A 137 -15.73 -3.33 -9.84
CA GLU A 137 -16.60 -4.25 -9.09
C GLU A 137 -15.81 -5.07 -8.08
N THR A 138 -14.66 -5.61 -8.48
CA THR A 138 -13.77 -6.38 -7.59
C THR A 138 -13.23 -5.53 -6.46
N LEU A 139 -12.78 -4.30 -6.75
CA LEU A 139 -12.28 -3.37 -5.75
C LEU A 139 -13.38 -2.90 -4.80
N SER A 140 -14.59 -2.65 -5.30
CA SER A 140 -15.77 -2.36 -4.48
C SER A 140 -16.10 -3.52 -3.54
N GLY A 141 -16.05 -4.77 -4.03
CA GLY A 141 -16.23 -5.96 -3.21
C GLY A 141 -15.18 -6.07 -2.10
N LEU A 142 -13.91 -5.79 -2.42
CA LEU A 142 -12.82 -5.78 -1.43
C LEU A 142 -12.97 -4.65 -0.41
N ALA A 143 -13.42 -3.46 -0.82
CA ALA A 143 -13.70 -2.36 0.10
C ALA A 143 -14.84 -2.74 1.07
N GLY A 144 -15.87 -3.43 0.58
CA GLY A 144 -16.92 -4.03 1.40
C GLY A 144 -16.38 -5.06 2.41
N LEU A 145 -15.47 -5.94 1.98
CA LEU A 145 -14.81 -6.92 2.86
C LEU A 145 -13.88 -6.26 3.89
N ARG A 146 -13.14 -5.23 3.50
CA ARG A 146 -12.35 -4.40 4.43
C ARG A 146 -13.27 -3.68 5.43
N GLY A 147 -14.39 -3.14 4.98
CA GLY A 147 -15.42 -2.54 5.83
C GLY A 147 -16.05 -3.56 6.79
N VAL A 148 -16.32 -4.79 6.33
CA VAL A 148 -16.86 -5.86 7.18
C VAL A 148 -15.82 -6.36 8.18
N GLN A 149 -14.54 -6.40 7.83
CA GLN A 149 -13.47 -6.71 8.81
C GLN A 149 -13.28 -5.59 9.82
N SER A 150 -13.42 -4.31 9.42
CA SER A 150 -13.44 -3.18 10.35
C SER A 150 -14.73 -3.16 11.18
N VAL A 151 -15.86 -3.55 10.60
CA VAL A 151 -17.16 -3.67 11.30
C VAL A 151 -17.23 -4.95 12.15
N ALA A 152 -16.57 -6.05 11.76
CA ALA A 152 -16.43 -7.23 12.64
C ALA A 152 -15.47 -6.97 13.80
N ALA A 153 -14.47 -6.10 13.63
CA ALA A 153 -13.69 -5.53 14.73
C ALA A 153 -14.53 -4.48 15.51
N ALA A 154 -15.44 -3.76 14.85
CA ALA A 154 -16.35 -2.81 15.48
C ALA A 154 -17.56 -3.45 16.19
N SER A 155 -17.88 -4.72 15.94
CA SER A 155 -18.91 -5.45 16.69
C SER A 155 -18.45 -5.96 18.07
N THR A 156 -17.18 -5.72 18.43
CA THR A 156 -16.71 -5.66 19.82
C THR A 156 -16.59 -4.20 20.28
N SER A 157 -17.63 -3.39 20.09
CA SER A 157 -17.68 -1.97 20.46
C SER A 157 -17.81 -1.79 21.97
N GLY A 158 -16.73 -2.08 22.69
CA GLY A 158 -16.56 -1.59 24.05
C GLY A 158 -15.29 -0.72 24.09
N PRO A 159 -15.16 0.22 25.04
CA PRO A 159 -13.97 1.04 25.23
C PRO A 159 -12.68 0.25 25.22
N ALA A 160 -12.69 -0.99 25.73
CA ALA A 160 -11.55 -1.90 25.75
C ALA A 160 -11.11 -2.40 24.36
N ALA A 161 -12.03 -2.55 23.41
CA ALA A 161 -11.69 -2.96 22.06
C ALA A 161 -11.04 -1.81 21.26
N ILE A 162 -11.55 -0.60 21.41
CA ILE A 162 -10.96 0.61 20.83
C ILE A 162 -9.56 0.84 21.41
N GLU A 163 -9.39 0.66 22.72
CA GLU A 163 -8.10 0.78 23.39
C GLU A 163 -7.08 -0.23 22.85
N ALA A 164 -7.48 -1.49 22.68
CA ALA A 164 -6.60 -2.53 22.11
C ALA A 164 -6.19 -2.24 20.66
N GLN A 165 -7.11 -1.72 19.84
CA GLN A 165 -6.83 -1.32 18.46
C GLN A 165 -5.85 -0.14 18.41
N LEU A 166 -6.11 0.92 19.18
CA LEU A 166 -5.22 2.08 19.25
C LEU A 166 -3.85 1.71 19.79
N LEU A 167 -3.78 0.81 20.77
CA LEU A 167 -2.53 0.31 21.33
C LEU A 167 -1.70 -0.45 20.28
N GLY A 168 -2.36 -1.31 19.50
CA GLY A 168 -1.72 -2.04 18.40
C GLY A 168 -1.17 -1.09 17.34
N LEU A 169 -1.94 -0.09 16.95
CA LEU A 169 -1.58 0.96 16.00
C LEU A 169 -0.38 1.78 16.51
N CYS A 170 -0.45 2.28 17.74
CA CYS A 170 0.64 3.06 18.33
C CYS A 170 1.94 2.24 18.42
N ASN A 171 1.86 0.97 18.79
CA ASN A 171 3.02 0.08 18.84
C ASN A 171 3.61 -0.19 17.45
N ALA A 172 2.79 -0.30 16.41
CA ALA A 172 3.26 -0.45 15.03
C ALA A 172 4.00 0.80 14.54
N VAL A 173 3.44 1.99 14.77
CA VAL A 173 4.02 3.27 14.34
C VAL A 173 5.28 3.63 15.13
N LEU A 174 5.32 3.31 16.41
CA LEU A 174 6.42 3.67 17.32
C LEU A 174 7.49 2.59 17.46
N ALA A 175 7.36 1.46 16.74
CA ALA A 175 8.37 0.41 16.77
C ALA A 175 9.80 0.96 16.58
N PRO A 176 10.82 0.41 17.28
CA PRO A 176 10.80 -0.77 18.15
C PRO A 176 10.36 -0.50 19.60
N LYS A 177 9.90 0.71 19.93
CA LYS A 177 9.41 1.03 21.28
C LYS A 177 8.06 0.39 21.51
N GLN A 178 7.85 -0.19 22.67
CA GLN A 178 6.56 -0.69 23.11
C GLN A 178 5.87 0.35 23.99
N VAL A 179 4.60 0.60 23.71
CA VAL A 179 3.75 1.56 24.41
C VAL A 179 2.69 0.81 25.20
N GLY A 180 2.50 1.18 26.44
CA GLY A 180 1.37 0.77 27.25
C GLY A 180 0.18 1.75 27.15
N THR A 181 -0.99 1.36 27.65
CA THR A 181 -2.20 2.19 27.58
C THR A 181 -2.13 3.47 28.39
N ALA A 182 -1.31 3.50 29.44
CA ALA A 182 -1.12 4.64 30.33
C ALA A 182 0.11 5.50 29.96
N ASP A 183 0.91 5.08 29.01
CA ASP A 183 2.12 5.80 28.63
C ASP A 183 1.78 7.05 27.82
N ASN A 184 2.43 8.16 28.17
CA ASN A 184 2.31 9.40 27.43
C ASN A 184 3.15 9.32 26.14
N LEU A 185 2.51 9.43 25.00
CA LEU A 185 3.14 9.33 23.67
C LEU A 185 4.28 10.31 23.48
N PHE A 186 4.18 11.51 24.06
CA PHE A 186 5.24 12.53 24.01
C PHE A 186 6.44 12.18 24.87
N GLU A 187 6.20 11.69 26.09
CA GLU A 187 7.26 11.33 27.04
C GLU A 187 8.10 10.15 26.58
N ILE A 188 7.45 9.18 25.89
CA ILE A 188 8.16 8.04 25.28
C ILE A 188 8.90 8.44 23.99
N GLY A 189 8.77 9.71 23.55
CA GLY A 189 9.52 10.28 22.44
C GLY A 189 8.89 10.06 21.07
N ALA A 190 7.58 10.06 20.96
CA ALA A 190 6.90 10.20 19.68
C ALA A 190 7.19 11.59 19.11
N SER A 191 7.83 11.65 17.94
CA SER A 191 8.03 12.91 17.22
C SER A 191 6.69 13.42 16.65
N SER A 192 6.60 14.71 16.35
CA SER A 192 5.41 15.28 15.71
C SER A 192 5.03 14.55 14.42
N LEU A 193 6.01 14.07 13.66
CA LEU A 193 5.77 13.27 12.45
C LEU A 193 5.08 11.93 12.78
N LYS A 194 5.52 11.26 13.84
CA LYS A 194 4.91 10.01 14.32
C LYS A 194 3.50 10.21 14.83
N LEU A 195 3.20 11.35 15.44
CA LEU A 195 1.85 11.70 15.88
C LEU A 195 0.91 11.98 14.70
N ILE A 196 1.42 12.60 13.64
CA ILE A 196 0.68 12.76 12.39
C ILE A 196 0.38 11.38 11.77
N GLU A 197 1.37 10.50 11.73
CA GLU A 197 1.20 9.13 11.22
C GLU A 197 0.17 8.33 12.05
N ILE A 198 0.19 8.47 13.39
CA ILE A 198 -0.82 7.88 14.27
C ILE A 198 -2.21 8.47 13.94
N HIS A 199 -2.33 9.80 13.79
CA HIS A 199 -3.59 10.45 13.44
C HIS A 199 -4.15 9.92 12.11
N GLU A 200 -3.33 9.86 11.07
CA GLU A 200 -3.76 9.36 9.76
C GLU A 200 -4.28 7.91 9.83
N GLN A 201 -3.65 7.06 10.64
CA GLN A 201 -4.11 5.69 10.81
C GLN A 201 -5.39 5.61 11.66
N VAL A 202 -5.52 6.46 12.67
CA VAL A 202 -6.76 6.57 13.45
C VAL A 202 -7.90 7.08 12.58
N ASP A 203 -7.66 8.10 11.74
CA ASP A 203 -8.66 8.64 10.83
C ASP A 203 -9.08 7.62 9.75
N ARG A 204 -8.18 6.74 9.30
CA ARG A 204 -8.55 5.62 8.42
C ARG A 204 -9.49 4.62 9.09
N LEU A 205 -9.36 4.39 10.39
CA LEU A 205 -10.23 3.47 11.16
C LEU A 205 -11.54 4.14 11.58
N TYR A 206 -11.47 5.42 11.89
CA TYR A 206 -12.58 6.22 12.44
C TYR A 206 -12.65 7.58 11.73
N PRO A 207 -13.07 7.63 10.45
CA PRO A 207 -13.02 8.82 9.62
C PRO A 207 -13.72 10.04 10.25
N GLY A 208 -12.99 11.16 10.38
CA GLY A 208 -13.50 12.42 10.89
C GLY A 208 -13.88 12.43 12.37
N GLN A 209 -13.52 11.40 13.13
CA GLN A 209 -13.87 11.30 14.54
C GLN A 209 -12.86 11.98 15.46
N ILE A 210 -11.62 12.11 15.04
CA ILE A 210 -10.53 12.70 15.84
C ILE A 210 -9.74 13.69 14.98
N ASP A 211 -9.57 14.89 15.48
CA ASP A 211 -8.65 15.88 14.92
C ASP A 211 -7.24 15.68 15.47
N LEU A 212 -6.24 16.13 14.70
CA LEU A 212 -4.83 16.04 15.12
C LEU A 212 -4.59 16.73 16.48
N THR A 213 -5.28 17.83 16.76
CA THR A 213 -5.19 18.56 18.04
C THR A 213 -5.69 17.73 19.21
N GLU A 214 -6.66 16.85 19.00
CA GLU A 214 -7.22 16.01 20.06
C GLU A 214 -6.24 14.91 20.52
N ILE A 215 -5.28 14.51 19.67
CA ILE A 215 -4.18 13.62 20.09
C ILE A 215 -3.25 14.33 21.08
N PHE A 216 -3.08 15.66 20.92
CA PHE A 216 -2.32 16.46 21.88
C PHE A 216 -3.05 16.64 23.21
N ASP A 217 -4.37 16.74 23.19
CA ASP A 217 -5.21 16.87 24.38
C ASP A 217 -5.38 15.54 25.13
N HIS A 218 -5.25 14.40 24.42
CA HIS A 218 -5.36 13.05 24.95
C HIS A 218 -4.09 12.25 24.70
N PRO A 219 -2.98 12.55 25.41
CA PRO A 219 -1.65 12.07 25.07
C PRO A 219 -1.38 10.60 25.41
N THR A 220 -2.31 9.90 26.06
CA THR A 220 -2.21 8.47 26.33
C THR A 220 -3.15 7.65 25.45
N VAL A 221 -2.78 6.42 25.14
CA VAL A 221 -3.65 5.52 24.35
C VAL A 221 -4.99 5.30 25.05
N GLY A 222 -4.97 5.17 26.37
CA GLY A 222 -6.19 4.96 27.16
C GLY A 222 -7.14 6.17 27.16
N ASP A 223 -6.62 7.40 27.23
CA ASP A 223 -7.45 8.61 27.20
C ASP A 223 -7.99 8.88 25.79
N LEU A 224 -7.16 8.68 24.76
CA LEU A 224 -7.59 8.77 23.36
C LEU A 224 -8.70 7.75 23.04
N ALA A 225 -8.59 6.52 23.56
CA ALA A 225 -9.60 5.47 23.41
C ALA A 225 -10.93 5.84 24.08
N LYS A 226 -10.88 6.40 25.28
CA LYS A 226 -12.08 6.88 25.99
C LYS A 226 -12.76 8.02 25.23
N HIS A 227 -11.96 9.00 24.77
CA HIS A 227 -12.45 10.14 24.01
C HIS A 227 -13.12 9.69 22.72
N LEU A 228 -12.47 8.83 21.93
CA LEU A 228 -13.03 8.26 20.71
C LEU A 228 -14.31 7.45 20.98
N SER A 229 -14.30 6.64 22.04
CA SER A 229 -15.47 5.87 22.43
C SER A 229 -16.66 6.75 22.79
N ALA A 230 -16.42 7.89 23.45
CA ALA A 230 -17.47 8.86 23.81
C ALA A 230 -18.05 9.55 22.57
N LYS A 231 -17.21 9.90 21.59
CA LYS A 231 -17.65 10.47 20.30
C LYS A 231 -18.49 9.49 19.49
N LEU A 232 -18.05 8.23 19.39
CA LEU A 232 -18.78 7.18 18.68
C LEU A 232 -20.11 6.79 19.33
N ALA A 233 -20.28 7.05 20.62
CA ALA A 233 -21.53 6.81 21.36
C ALA A 233 -22.56 7.96 21.21
N GLN A 234 -22.17 9.11 20.66
CA GLN A 234 -23.08 10.24 20.40
C GLN A 234 -23.65 10.10 18.99
N PRO A 235 -24.97 9.89 18.81
CA PRO A 235 -25.58 9.94 17.48
C PRO A 235 -25.50 11.37 16.94
N ALA A 236 -25.08 11.48 15.65
CA ALA A 236 -25.05 12.76 14.92
C ALA A 236 -26.44 13.37 14.76
#